data_efd4a4f5b522df3b9778408fe363e00e
#
_entry.id   efd4a4f5b522df3b9778408fe363e00e
#
_cell.length_a   1.000
_cell.length_b   1.000
_cell.length_c   1.000
_cell.angle_alpha   90.00
_cell.angle_beta   90.00
_cell.angle_gamma   90.00
#
_symmetry.space_group_name_H-M   'P 1'
#
loop_
_entity.id
_entity.type
_entity.pdbx_description
1 polymer ?
#
loop_
_entity_poly.entity_id
_entity_poly.type
_entity_poly.pdbx_seq_one_letter_code
_entity_poly.pdbx_strand_id
1 'polypeptide(L)'
;LAIGFSGAAVAKVGFGKPGESVDLVIGYQPYYTESWSGVVINGQKLWKKHLPKGSSAKFEIGLQGSVIVGKLLGEKNHIGYMGDMPAIVSSMRESKVDLRMISVLGTSKQQCNIFLVPNSAPKFKNGMEAVKWMDGKLIAAPHGACTDRFALLAFEQAGIKPKKYLNQNIENITKNLEAGKIAGAAIWEPTASKIEMLGIARRGATGADFAGDDSGDAGFLVMMNEIIVDRP
;
A
#
# COMPACT_ATOMS: atom_id res chain seq x y z
N LEU A 1 51.83 7.20 3.36
CA LEU A 1 50.85 7.78 2.42
C LEU A 1 49.47 7.55 3.00
N ALA A 2 48.81 8.59 3.60
CA ALA A 2 47.45 8.52 4.06
C ALA A 2 46.54 8.88 2.90
N ILE A 3 45.75 7.91 2.40
CA ILE A 3 44.71 8.14 1.40
C ILE A 3 43.49 8.65 2.16
N GLY A 4 43.28 9.96 2.13
CA GLY A 4 42.09 10.58 2.66
C GLY A 4 40.88 10.22 1.76
N PHE A 5 39.99 9.38 2.25
CA PHE A 5 38.65 9.25 1.67
C PHE A 5 37.87 10.54 1.97
N SER A 6 37.82 11.46 1.02
CA SER A 6 36.84 12.53 1.04
C SER A 6 35.49 11.90 0.74
N GLY A 7 34.70 11.62 1.78
CA GLY A 7 33.30 11.29 1.62
C GLY A 7 32.61 12.50 0.98
N ALA A 8 32.24 12.37 -0.29
CA ALA A 8 31.36 13.34 -0.91
C ALA A 8 30.05 13.36 -0.09
N ALA A 9 29.79 14.46 0.61
CA ALA A 9 28.50 14.69 1.22
C ALA A 9 27.47 14.67 0.07
N VAL A 10 26.59 13.68 0.08
CA VAL A 10 25.45 13.66 -0.83
C VAL A 10 24.67 14.92 -0.55
N ALA A 11 24.60 15.82 -1.53
CA ALA A 11 23.84 17.05 -1.40
C ALA A 11 22.40 16.68 -1.07
N LYS A 12 21.87 17.26 0.02
CA LYS A 12 20.47 17.08 0.42
C LYS A 12 19.58 17.60 -0.68
N VAL A 13 18.54 16.85 -1.06
CA VAL A 13 17.55 17.30 -2.06
C VAL A 13 16.88 18.57 -1.52
N GLY A 14 17.01 19.68 -2.24
CA GLY A 14 16.35 20.94 -1.89
C GLY A 14 15.21 21.22 -2.86
N PHE A 15 14.10 21.72 -2.34
CA PHE A 15 12.90 21.98 -3.14
C PHE A 15 12.73 23.47 -3.52
N GLY A 16 13.74 24.32 -3.25
CA GLY A 16 13.72 25.75 -3.53
C GLY A 16 12.81 26.51 -2.55
N LYS A 17 12.58 27.80 -2.84
CA LYS A 17 11.80 28.70 -1.97
C LYS A 17 10.32 28.72 -2.36
N PRO A 18 9.41 29.11 -1.42
CA PRO A 18 8.02 29.36 -1.76
C PRO A 18 7.88 30.31 -2.96
N GLY A 19 7.04 29.95 -3.94
CA GLY A 19 6.81 30.72 -5.17
C GLY A 19 7.74 30.37 -6.35
N GLU A 20 8.87 29.71 -6.13
CA GLU A 20 9.72 29.21 -7.20
C GLU A 20 9.14 27.94 -7.84
N SER A 21 9.48 27.64 -9.07
CA SER A 21 9.08 26.37 -9.72
C SER A 21 9.68 25.17 -9.00
N VAL A 22 8.98 24.05 -9.01
CA VAL A 22 9.42 22.79 -8.40
C VAL A 22 9.09 21.59 -9.28
N ASP A 23 9.98 20.62 -9.30
CA ASP A 23 9.76 19.33 -9.97
C ASP A 23 9.48 18.26 -8.93
N LEU A 24 8.25 17.74 -8.92
CA LEU A 24 7.81 16.72 -7.97
C LEU A 24 7.70 15.36 -8.64
N VAL A 25 8.13 14.32 -7.92
CA VAL A 25 7.87 12.92 -8.28
C VAL A 25 6.96 12.32 -7.22
N ILE A 26 5.80 11.83 -7.65
CA ILE A 26 4.71 11.38 -6.78
C ILE A 26 4.46 9.91 -7.04
N GLY A 27 4.70 9.07 -6.04
CA GLY A 27 4.36 7.65 -6.08
C GLY A 27 2.88 7.44 -5.74
N TYR A 28 2.15 6.64 -6.53
CA TYR A 28 0.75 6.34 -6.27
C TYR A 28 0.38 4.92 -6.70
N GLN A 29 -0.75 4.42 -6.19
CA GLN A 29 -1.25 3.08 -6.44
C GLN A 29 -2.62 3.16 -7.13
N PRO A 30 -2.69 3.08 -8.47
CA PRO A 30 -4.00 3.13 -9.18
C PRO A 30 -4.85 1.89 -8.89
N TYR A 31 -4.26 0.82 -8.37
CA TYR A 31 -4.90 -0.45 -7.99
C TYR A 31 -5.25 -0.52 -6.49
N TYR A 32 -5.32 0.62 -5.81
CA TYR A 32 -5.74 0.77 -4.42
C TYR A 32 -6.67 1.98 -4.30
N THR A 33 -7.91 1.76 -3.89
CA THR A 33 -8.98 2.78 -3.94
C THR A 33 -8.68 4.03 -3.14
N GLU A 34 -8.06 3.92 -1.98
CA GLU A 34 -7.70 5.06 -1.15
C GLU A 34 -6.61 5.95 -1.77
N SER A 35 -5.88 5.46 -2.78
CA SER A 35 -4.95 6.26 -3.58
C SER A 35 -5.58 6.95 -4.79
N TRP A 36 -6.88 6.85 -5.00
CA TRP A 36 -7.54 7.36 -6.22
C TRP A 36 -7.57 8.87 -6.32
N SER A 37 -7.44 9.61 -5.22
CA SER A 37 -7.17 11.06 -5.30
C SER A 37 -5.92 11.36 -6.12
N GLY A 38 -4.87 10.54 -6.00
CA GLY A 38 -3.67 10.64 -6.85
C GLY A 38 -3.96 10.36 -8.33
N VAL A 39 -4.83 9.38 -8.63
CA VAL A 39 -5.27 9.09 -10.01
C VAL A 39 -5.99 10.30 -10.62
N VAL A 40 -6.93 10.90 -9.87
CA VAL A 40 -7.70 12.08 -10.32
C VAL A 40 -6.81 13.29 -10.50
N ILE A 41 -5.94 13.57 -9.51
CA ILE A 41 -4.99 14.70 -9.58
C ILE A 41 -4.06 14.57 -10.79
N ASN A 42 -3.57 13.36 -11.08
CA ASN A 42 -2.73 13.10 -12.24
C ASN A 42 -3.53 13.26 -13.55
N GLY A 43 -4.66 12.57 -13.67
CA GLY A 43 -5.46 12.51 -14.90
C GLY A 43 -5.98 13.87 -15.33
N GLN A 44 -6.45 14.67 -14.36
CA GLN A 44 -6.99 16.02 -14.61
C GLN A 44 -5.94 17.12 -14.47
N LYS A 45 -4.69 16.77 -14.14
CA LYS A 45 -3.57 17.72 -13.92
C LYS A 45 -3.92 18.82 -12.92
N LEU A 46 -4.68 18.50 -11.87
CA LEU A 46 -5.16 19.47 -10.89
C LEU A 46 -4.03 20.19 -10.16
N TRP A 47 -2.89 19.52 -10.00
CA TRP A 47 -1.67 20.09 -9.42
C TRP A 47 -1.22 21.38 -10.09
N LYS A 48 -1.50 21.57 -11.40
CA LYS A 48 -1.15 22.80 -12.15
C LYS A 48 -1.81 24.06 -11.60
N LYS A 49 -2.93 23.92 -10.88
CA LYS A 49 -3.64 25.06 -10.27
C LYS A 49 -2.99 25.54 -8.98
N HIS A 50 -2.16 24.69 -8.36
CA HIS A 50 -1.63 24.91 -7.01
C HIS A 50 -0.11 25.06 -7.00
N LEU A 51 0.60 24.56 -7.98
CA LEU A 51 2.04 24.71 -8.09
C LEU A 51 2.41 26.00 -8.84
N PRO A 52 3.54 26.67 -8.48
CA PRO A 52 4.04 27.82 -9.19
C PRO A 52 4.24 27.55 -10.68
N LYS A 53 4.16 28.61 -11.50
CA LYS A 53 4.39 28.53 -12.95
C LYS A 53 5.78 27.95 -13.24
N GLY A 54 5.86 27.01 -14.17
CA GLY A 54 7.11 26.32 -14.54
C GLY A 54 7.35 25.04 -13.76
N SER A 55 6.53 24.74 -12.74
CA SER A 55 6.62 23.48 -11.99
C SER A 55 6.16 22.27 -12.80
N SER A 56 6.67 21.10 -12.44
CA SER A 56 6.21 19.82 -12.96
C SER A 56 5.83 18.82 -11.86
N ALA A 57 4.95 17.89 -12.21
CA ALA A 57 4.64 16.75 -11.36
C ALA A 57 4.61 15.45 -12.20
N LYS A 58 5.53 14.55 -11.91
CA LYS A 58 5.61 13.22 -12.50
C LYS A 58 4.95 12.22 -11.56
N PHE A 59 3.98 11.47 -12.03
CA PHE A 59 3.33 10.42 -11.26
C PHE A 59 3.88 9.05 -11.64
N GLU A 60 4.36 8.30 -10.64
CA GLU A 60 4.93 6.98 -10.82
C GLU A 60 4.10 5.91 -10.13
N ILE A 61 3.77 4.85 -10.86
CA ILE A 61 3.00 3.72 -10.31
C ILE A 61 3.90 2.90 -9.38
N GLY A 62 3.37 2.62 -8.17
CA GLY A 62 3.82 1.56 -7.29
C GLY A 62 2.75 0.49 -7.21
N LEU A 63 3.13 -0.78 -7.36
CA LEU A 63 2.16 -1.89 -7.24
C LEU A 63 1.73 -2.14 -5.79
N GLN A 64 2.52 -1.66 -4.83
CA GLN A 64 2.26 -1.74 -3.39
C GLN A 64 3.03 -0.64 -2.64
N GLY A 65 2.57 -0.31 -1.42
CA GLY A 65 3.11 0.79 -0.64
C GLY A 65 4.60 0.65 -0.30
N SER A 66 5.10 -0.57 -0.06
CA SER A 66 6.53 -0.82 0.20
C SER A 66 7.45 -0.41 -0.95
N VAL A 67 6.98 -0.49 -2.21
CA VAL A 67 7.72 -0.02 -3.38
C VAL A 67 7.84 1.51 -3.37
N ILE A 68 6.75 2.21 -3.00
CA ILE A 68 6.73 3.67 -2.88
C ILE A 68 7.62 4.12 -1.73
N VAL A 69 7.55 3.45 -0.56
CA VAL A 69 8.45 3.70 0.58
C VAL A 69 9.91 3.56 0.17
N GLY A 70 10.27 2.48 -0.53
CA GLY A 70 11.64 2.29 -1.02
C GLY A 70 12.12 3.42 -1.94
N LYS A 71 11.24 3.96 -2.78
CA LYS A 71 11.55 5.10 -3.65
C LYS A 71 11.65 6.42 -2.87
N LEU A 72 10.82 6.64 -1.85
CA LEU A 72 10.91 7.80 -0.96
C LEU A 72 12.23 7.79 -0.18
N LEU A 73 12.59 6.66 0.43
CA LEU A 73 13.85 6.50 1.16
C LEU A 73 15.09 6.60 0.26
N GLY A 74 14.95 6.30 -1.03
CA GLY A 74 15.98 6.48 -2.06
C GLY A 74 15.89 7.82 -2.77
N GLU A 75 15.11 8.79 -2.27
CA GLU A 75 14.93 10.15 -2.83
C GLU A 75 14.49 10.17 -4.30
N LYS A 76 13.89 9.07 -4.79
CA LYS A 76 13.36 8.95 -6.15
C LYS A 76 11.90 9.41 -6.25
N ASN A 77 11.16 9.33 -5.16
CA ASN A 77 9.85 9.93 -5.01
C ASN A 77 9.91 10.95 -3.86
N HIS A 78 9.16 12.02 -3.98
CA HIS A 78 9.10 13.11 -3.01
C HIS A 78 7.83 13.05 -2.16
N ILE A 79 6.76 12.51 -2.75
CA ILE A 79 5.43 12.33 -2.15
C ILE A 79 4.97 10.92 -2.49
N GLY A 80 4.24 10.27 -1.59
CA GLY A 80 3.73 8.91 -1.79
C GLY A 80 2.33 8.72 -1.23
N TYR A 81 1.46 8.11 -2.03
CA TYR A 81 0.16 7.59 -1.62
C TYR A 81 0.32 6.14 -1.20
N MET A 82 -0.11 5.78 0.01
CA MET A 82 0.05 4.41 0.51
C MET A 82 -0.95 4.09 1.62
N GLY A 83 -1.11 2.80 1.93
CA GLY A 83 -1.88 2.34 3.08
C GLY A 83 -1.18 2.60 4.41
N ASP A 84 -1.85 2.28 5.52
CA ASP A 84 -1.42 2.54 6.90
C ASP A 84 -0.07 1.91 7.23
N MET A 85 0.11 0.62 7.03
CA MET A 85 1.34 -0.07 7.42
C MET A 85 2.60 0.47 6.72
N PRO A 86 2.63 0.67 5.39
CA PRO A 86 3.75 1.32 4.74
C PRO A 86 4.01 2.74 5.25
N ALA A 87 2.96 3.52 5.52
CA ALA A 87 3.08 4.88 6.03
C ALA A 87 3.69 4.89 7.44
N ILE A 88 3.16 4.08 8.36
CA ILE A 88 3.68 3.94 9.73
C ILE A 88 5.13 3.49 9.72
N VAL A 89 5.44 2.40 9.03
CA VAL A 89 6.82 1.86 8.97
C VAL A 89 7.79 2.88 8.37
N SER A 90 7.36 3.65 7.36
CA SER A 90 8.21 4.68 6.75
C SER A 90 8.55 5.83 7.71
N SER A 91 7.58 6.24 8.54
CA SER A 91 7.74 7.33 9.51
C SER A 91 8.51 6.92 10.78
N MET A 92 8.56 5.62 11.08
CA MET A 92 9.26 5.09 12.25
C MET A 92 10.72 4.69 11.96
N ARG A 93 11.12 4.62 10.70
CA ARG A 93 12.48 4.21 10.35
C ARG A 93 13.47 5.32 10.66
N GLU A 94 14.51 4.97 11.40
CA GLU A 94 15.74 5.76 11.42
C GLU A 94 16.37 5.73 10.02
N SER A 95 16.15 6.78 9.26
CA SER A 95 16.72 6.94 7.93
C SER A 95 17.24 8.37 7.75
N LYS A 96 18.10 8.57 6.75
CA LYS A 96 18.57 9.90 6.38
C LYS A 96 17.45 10.77 5.79
N VAL A 97 16.37 10.15 5.34
CA VAL A 97 15.19 10.82 4.77
C VAL A 97 14.10 10.85 5.83
N ASP A 98 13.73 12.04 6.26
CA ASP A 98 12.64 12.27 7.21
C ASP A 98 11.32 12.30 6.45
N LEU A 99 10.43 11.32 6.73
CA LEU A 99 9.14 11.17 6.07
C LEU A 99 8.01 11.50 7.04
N ARG A 100 7.05 12.29 6.58
CA ARG A 100 5.89 12.74 7.37
C ARG A 100 4.58 12.32 6.74
N MET A 101 3.69 11.78 7.55
CA MET A 101 2.28 11.60 7.17
C MET A 101 1.58 12.96 7.26
N ILE A 102 1.08 13.45 6.13
CA ILE A 102 0.51 14.80 6.02
C ILE A 102 -1.01 14.82 5.81
N SER A 103 -1.59 13.71 5.41
CA SER A 103 -3.04 13.60 5.22
C SER A 103 -3.52 12.17 5.35
N VAL A 104 -4.72 12.00 5.90
CA VAL A 104 -5.52 10.79 5.81
C VAL A 104 -6.37 10.88 4.55
N LEU A 105 -6.31 9.88 3.70
CA LEU A 105 -7.02 9.83 2.41
C LEU A 105 -8.41 9.19 2.55
N GLY A 106 -8.55 8.25 3.48
CA GLY A 106 -9.77 7.53 3.78
C GLY A 106 -9.52 6.43 4.80
N THR A 107 -10.62 5.88 5.33
CA THR A 107 -10.62 4.74 6.25
C THR A 107 -11.72 3.76 5.87
N SER A 108 -11.48 2.45 6.07
CA SER A 108 -12.45 1.42 5.74
C SER A 108 -12.19 0.12 6.51
N LYS A 109 -13.24 -0.69 6.68
CA LYS A 109 -13.12 -2.10 7.10
C LYS A 109 -13.24 -3.08 5.93
N GLN A 110 -13.43 -2.60 4.70
CA GLN A 110 -13.77 -3.43 3.55
C GLN A 110 -12.97 -3.11 2.28
N GLN A 111 -12.06 -2.16 2.31
CA GLN A 111 -11.29 -1.78 1.11
C GLN A 111 -9.92 -2.42 1.04
N CYS A 112 -9.18 -2.50 2.15
CA CYS A 112 -7.89 -3.18 2.20
C CYS A 112 -7.98 -4.57 2.86
N ASN A 113 -9.03 -4.83 3.60
CA ASN A 113 -9.15 -5.97 4.48
C ASN A 113 -10.13 -6.99 3.89
N ILE A 114 -9.68 -7.69 2.83
CA ILE A 114 -10.51 -8.64 2.08
C ILE A 114 -9.75 -9.95 1.94
N PHE A 115 -10.37 -11.06 2.32
CA PHE A 115 -9.95 -12.39 1.90
C PHE A 115 -10.74 -12.86 0.68
N LEU A 116 -10.02 -13.26 -0.35
CA LEU A 116 -10.57 -14.01 -1.48
C LEU A 116 -10.31 -15.51 -1.31
N VAL A 117 -11.27 -16.31 -1.73
CA VAL A 117 -11.19 -17.77 -1.83
C VAL A 117 -11.55 -18.22 -3.24
N PRO A 118 -10.98 -19.32 -3.75
CA PRO A 118 -11.38 -19.87 -5.05
C PRO A 118 -12.88 -20.15 -5.11
N ASN A 119 -13.47 -20.04 -6.29
CA ASN A 119 -14.90 -20.34 -6.48
C ASN A 119 -15.24 -21.81 -6.16
N SER A 120 -14.25 -22.71 -6.20
CA SER A 120 -14.37 -24.12 -5.80
C SER A 120 -14.38 -24.33 -4.29
N ALA A 121 -14.08 -23.31 -3.48
CA ALA A 121 -14.17 -23.41 -2.03
C ALA A 121 -15.63 -23.61 -1.56
N PRO A 122 -15.86 -24.30 -0.43
CA PRO A 122 -17.20 -24.46 0.15
C PRO A 122 -17.91 -23.12 0.36
N LYS A 123 -19.23 -23.13 0.35
CA LYS A 123 -20.01 -21.96 0.83
C LYS A 123 -19.83 -21.85 2.34
N PHE A 124 -19.57 -20.64 2.81
CA PHE A 124 -19.41 -20.31 4.22
C PHE A 124 -20.61 -19.51 4.73
N LYS A 125 -20.96 -19.67 5.99
CA LYS A 125 -22.05 -18.89 6.63
C LYS A 125 -21.62 -17.45 6.93
N ASN A 126 -20.33 -17.24 7.19
CA ASN A 126 -19.72 -15.95 7.49
C ASN A 126 -18.22 -15.96 7.20
N GLY A 127 -17.58 -14.79 7.32
CA GLY A 127 -16.16 -14.64 7.05
C GLY A 127 -15.25 -15.41 8.00
N MET A 128 -15.66 -15.57 9.27
CA MET A 128 -14.91 -16.37 10.25
C MET A 128 -14.79 -17.83 9.80
N GLU A 129 -15.88 -18.44 9.28
CA GLU A 129 -15.83 -19.81 8.74
C GLU A 129 -14.93 -19.90 7.50
N ALA A 130 -14.94 -18.87 6.64
CA ALA A 130 -14.05 -18.82 5.48
C ALA A 130 -12.58 -18.81 5.90
N VAL A 131 -12.23 -18.04 6.93
CA VAL A 131 -10.86 -18.00 7.44
C VAL A 131 -10.51 -19.30 8.16
N LYS A 132 -11.39 -19.89 8.95
CA LYS A 132 -11.19 -21.22 9.58
C LYS A 132 -10.93 -22.31 8.53
N TRP A 133 -11.59 -22.26 7.38
CA TRP A 133 -11.34 -23.19 6.28
C TRP A 133 -9.92 -23.08 5.70
N MET A 134 -9.25 -21.95 5.87
CA MET A 134 -7.87 -21.74 5.40
C MET A 134 -6.80 -22.42 6.27
N ASP A 135 -7.18 -23.05 7.39
CA ASP A 135 -6.24 -23.75 8.27
C ASP A 135 -5.48 -24.83 7.51
N GLY A 136 -4.18 -24.92 7.74
CA GLY A 136 -3.30 -25.87 7.08
C GLY A 136 -3.14 -25.70 5.56
N LYS A 137 -3.61 -24.60 4.95
CA LYS A 137 -3.55 -24.36 3.51
C LYS A 137 -2.50 -23.30 3.13
N LEU A 138 -2.26 -23.13 1.82
CA LEU A 138 -1.39 -22.10 1.28
C LEU A 138 -2.20 -20.80 1.12
N ILE A 139 -1.81 -19.76 1.84
CA ILE A 139 -2.44 -18.44 1.81
C ILE A 139 -1.40 -17.41 1.40
N ALA A 140 -1.78 -16.40 0.64
CA ALA A 140 -0.89 -15.33 0.21
C ALA A 140 -1.40 -13.94 0.59
N ALA A 141 -0.47 -13.02 0.79
CA ALA A 141 -0.74 -11.58 0.88
C ALA A 141 0.52 -10.78 0.49
N PRO A 142 0.40 -9.51 0.11
CA PRO A 142 1.54 -8.61 0.05
C PRO A 142 1.99 -8.24 1.47
N HIS A 143 3.10 -8.82 1.94
CA HIS A 143 3.57 -8.59 3.31
C HIS A 143 3.95 -7.12 3.53
N GLY A 144 3.72 -6.65 4.76
CA GLY A 144 3.93 -5.26 5.15
C GLY A 144 2.88 -4.27 4.63
N ALA A 145 1.79 -4.77 4.03
CA ALA A 145 0.63 -3.97 3.66
C ALA A 145 -0.48 -4.03 4.73
N CYS A 146 -1.52 -3.19 4.61
CA CYS A 146 -2.73 -3.23 5.45
C CYS A 146 -3.36 -4.63 5.48
N THR A 147 -3.44 -5.27 4.32
CA THR A 147 -4.00 -6.62 4.16
C THR A 147 -3.16 -7.70 4.86
N ASP A 148 -1.86 -7.50 5.01
CA ASP A 148 -0.98 -8.40 5.80
C ASP A 148 -1.34 -8.34 7.29
N ARG A 149 -1.43 -7.13 7.83
CA ARG A 149 -1.87 -6.90 9.22
C ARG A 149 -3.25 -7.52 9.47
N PHE A 150 -4.20 -7.27 8.57
CA PHE A 150 -5.53 -7.86 8.63
C PHE A 150 -5.49 -9.40 8.59
N ALA A 151 -4.68 -9.99 7.72
CA ALA A 151 -4.57 -11.45 7.62
C ALA A 151 -4.07 -12.08 8.93
N LEU A 152 -3.04 -11.48 9.55
CA LEU A 152 -2.51 -11.95 10.82
C LEU A 152 -3.55 -11.85 11.95
N LEU A 153 -4.27 -10.72 12.04
CA LEU A 153 -5.38 -10.54 12.98
C LEU A 153 -6.47 -11.60 12.78
N ALA A 154 -6.88 -11.82 11.54
CA ALA A 154 -7.92 -12.78 11.21
C ALA A 154 -7.50 -14.23 11.53
N PHE A 155 -6.25 -14.61 11.28
CA PHE A 155 -5.71 -15.91 11.65
C PHE A 155 -5.71 -16.11 13.16
N GLU A 156 -5.31 -15.09 13.92
CA GLU A 156 -5.33 -15.11 15.39
C GLU A 156 -6.75 -15.28 15.92
N GLN A 157 -7.69 -14.45 15.49
CA GLN A 157 -9.09 -14.53 15.94
C GLN A 157 -9.79 -15.83 15.52
N ALA A 158 -9.44 -16.40 14.37
CA ALA A 158 -9.94 -17.67 13.91
C ALA A 158 -9.27 -18.88 14.57
N GLY A 159 -8.13 -18.68 15.25
CA GLY A 159 -7.35 -19.73 15.88
C GLY A 159 -6.70 -20.68 14.86
N ILE A 160 -6.30 -20.19 13.69
CA ILE A 160 -5.74 -21.02 12.60
C ILE A 160 -4.25 -20.75 12.35
N LYS A 161 -3.62 -21.73 11.70
CA LYS A 161 -2.25 -21.64 11.20
C LYS A 161 -2.18 -22.11 9.75
N PRO A 162 -1.98 -21.23 8.76
CA PRO A 162 -1.74 -21.62 7.39
C PRO A 162 -0.54 -22.58 7.27
N LYS A 163 -0.57 -23.55 6.34
CA LYS A 163 0.58 -24.41 6.03
C LYS A 163 1.78 -23.58 5.60
N LYS A 164 1.53 -22.54 4.78
CA LYS A 164 2.48 -21.47 4.45
C LYS A 164 1.70 -20.20 4.24
N TYR A 165 2.23 -19.10 4.76
CA TYR A 165 1.79 -17.76 4.48
C TYR A 165 2.82 -17.08 3.57
N LEU A 166 2.42 -16.80 2.33
CA LEU A 166 3.32 -16.45 1.23
C LEU A 166 3.29 -14.94 0.98
N ASN A 167 4.48 -14.33 0.92
CA ASN A 167 4.60 -12.97 0.45
C ASN A 167 4.52 -12.92 -1.08
N GLN A 168 3.45 -12.37 -1.63
CA GLN A 168 3.23 -12.24 -3.06
C GLN A 168 2.63 -10.88 -3.41
N ASN A 169 3.03 -10.32 -4.55
CA ASN A 169 2.38 -9.14 -5.10
C ASN A 169 1.02 -9.48 -5.72
N ILE A 170 0.21 -8.45 -6.00
CA ILE A 170 -1.16 -8.60 -6.50
C ILE A 170 -1.26 -9.38 -7.83
N GLU A 171 -0.26 -9.27 -8.71
CA GLU A 171 -0.25 -9.99 -9.98
C GLU A 171 -0.03 -11.49 -9.78
N ASN A 172 0.93 -11.85 -8.92
CA ASN A 172 1.20 -13.25 -8.57
C ASN A 172 0.06 -13.90 -7.81
N ILE A 173 -0.59 -13.15 -6.89
CA ILE A 173 -1.79 -13.59 -6.19
C ILE A 173 -2.90 -13.92 -7.18
N THR A 174 -3.19 -13.02 -8.14
CA THR A 174 -4.23 -13.24 -9.16
C THR A 174 -3.95 -14.53 -9.96
N LYS A 175 -2.72 -14.69 -10.47
CA LYS A 175 -2.32 -15.87 -11.25
C LYS A 175 -2.38 -17.17 -10.42
N ASN A 176 -2.02 -17.11 -9.14
CA ASN A 176 -2.01 -18.28 -8.27
C ASN A 176 -3.41 -18.68 -7.78
N LEU A 177 -4.32 -17.72 -7.60
CA LEU A 177 -5.75 -18.00 -7.37
C LEU A 177 -6.37 -18.66 -8.60
N GLU A 178 -6.15 -18.09 -9.80
CA GLU A 178 -6.64 -18.65 -11.07
C GLU A 178 -6.12 -20.06 -11.32
N ALA A 179 -4.84 -20.31 -11.04
CA ALA A 179 -4.21 -21.63 -11.20
C ALA A 179 -4.52 -22.60 -10.05
N GLY A 180 -5.31 -22.23 -9.04
CA GLY A 180 -5.62 -23.07 -7.89
C GLY A 180 -4.41 -23.43 -7.01
N LYS A 181 -3.32 -22.65 -7.08
CA LYS A 181 -2.08 -22.90 -6.33
C LYS A 181 -2.12 -22.41 -4.89
N ILE A 182 -3.03 -21.50 -4.56
CA ILE A 182 -3.28 -21.00 -3.21
C ILE A 182 -4.77 -21.15 -2.88
N ALA A 183 -5.07 -21.42 -1.64
CA ALA A 183 -6.43 -21.60 -1.15
C ALA A 183 -7.13 -20.30 -0.76
N GLY A 184 -6.37 -19.24 -0.62
CA GLY A 184 -6.91 -17.91 -0.32
C GLY A 184 -5.83 -16.84 -0.40
N ALA A 185 -6.29 -15.60 -0.47
CA ALA A 185 -5.40 -14.46 -0.45
C ALA A 185 -6.05 -13.28 0.26
N ALA A 186 -5.26 -12.56 1.07
CA ALA A 186 -5.66 -11.26 1.55
C ALA A 186 -5.22 -10.19 0.55
N ILE A 187 -6.15 -9.29 0.18
CA ILE A 187 -5.97 -8.32 -0.89
C ILE A 187 -6.85 -7.08 -0.65
N TRP A 188 -6.72 -6.09 -1.49
CA TRP A 188 -7.44 -4.80 -1.41
C TRP A 188 -8.22 -4.48 -2.68
N GLU A 189 -9.10 -3.49 -2.57
CA GLU A 189 -9.84 -2.90 -3.70
C GLU A 189 -8.97 -1.94 -4.54
N PRO A 190 -9.19 -1.86 -5.87
CA PRO A 190 -10.24 -2.53 -6.65
C PRO A 190 -9.81 -3.91 -7.18
N THR A 191 -8.64 -4.41 -6.78
CA THR A 191 -8.11 -5.69 -7.28
C THR A 191 -8.99 -6.86 -6.86
N ALA A 192 -9.53 -6.84 -5.64
CA ALA A 192 -10.46 -7.88 -5.18
C ALA A 192 -11.69 -7.96 -6.09
N SER A 193 -12.38 -6.85 -6.31
CA SER A 193 -13.54 -6.78 -7.21
C SER A 193 -13.20 -7.19 -8.64
N LYS A 194 -12.03 -6.80 -9.16
CA LYS A 194 -11.57 -7.24 -10.48
C LYS A 194 -11.43 -8.75 -10.57
N ILE A 195 -10.83 -9.39 -9.57
CA ILE A 195 -10.66 -10.86 -9.51
C ILE A 195 -12.02 -11.56 -9.44
N GLU A 196 -12.97 -11.01 -8.67
CA GLU A 196 -14.36 -11.50 -8.59
C GLU A 196 -15.08 -11.38 -9.94
N MET A 197 -15.00 -10.22 -10.60
CA MET A 197 -15.61 -9.99 -11.92
C MET A 197 -15.06 -10.90 -13.02
N LEU A 198 -13.79 -11.28 -12.94
CA LEU A 198 -13.16 -12.25 -13.84
C LEU A 198 -13.56 -13.70 -13.53
N GLY A 199 -14.35 -13.96 -12.48
CA GLY A 199 -14.76 -15.28 -12.09
C GLY A 199 -13.63 -16.17 -11.53
N ILE A 200 -12.49 -15.59 -11.15
CA ILE A 200 -11.32 -16.32 -10.65
C ILE A 200 -11.53 -16.76 -9.20
N ALA A 201 -12.02 -15.87 -8.38
CA ALA A 201 -12.24 -16.10 -6.94
C ALA A 201 -13.46 -15.30 -6.47
N ARG A 202 -13.86 -15.52 -5.24
CA ARG A 202 -14.94 -14.78 -4.59
C ARG A 202 -14.51 -14.30 -3.20
N ARG A 203 -15.20 -13.31 -2.70
CA ARG A 203 -15.01 -12.80 -1.34
C ARG A 203 -15.38 -13.86 -0.31
N GLY A 204 -14.45 -14.19 0.58
CA GLY A 204 -14.64 -15.13 1.68
C GLY A 204 -14.87 -14.41 3.00
N ALA A 205 -14.10 -13.33 3.25
CA ALA A 205 -14.22 -12.53 4.46
C ALA A 205 -13.77 -11.09 4.21
N THR A 206 -14.18 -10.19 5.09
CA THR A 206 -13.74 -8.79 5.14
C THR A 206 -13.40 -8.39 6.57
N GLY A 207 -12.81 -7.23 6.79
CA GLY A 207 -12.56 -6.69 8.13
C GLY A 207 -13.84 -6.54 8.97
N ALA A 208 -15.00 -6.43 8.34
CA ALA A 208 -16.29 -6.35 9.06
C ALA A 208 -16.71 -7.67 9.74
N ASP A 209 -16.11 -8.80 9.34
CA ASP A 209 -16.37 -10.11 9.94
C ASP A 209 -15.58 -10.35 11.23
N PHE A 210 -14.69 -9.43 11.61
CA PHE A 210 -13.79 -9.56 12.75
C PHE A 210 -14.01 -8.48 13.79
N ALA A 211 -13.75 -8.83 15.06
CA ALA A 211 -13.93 -7.91 16.18
C ALA A 211 -12.78 -6.88 16.26
N GLY A 212 -13.13 -5.73 16.85
CA GLY A 212 -12.18 -4.65 17.17
C GLY A 212 -12.01 -3.62 16.05
N ASP A 213 -11.42 -2.49 16.40
CA ASP A 213 -11.13 -1.39 15.48
C ASP A 213 -9.91 -1.68 14.60
N ASP A 214 -9.04 -2.59 15.04
CA ASP A 214 -7.85 -3.04 14.32
C ASP A 214 -8.16 -3.78 13.01
N SER A 215 -9.42 -4.15 12.78
CA SER A 215 -9.88 -4.74 11.52
C SER A 215 -10.05 -3.70 10.39
N GLY A 216 -9.94 -2.40 10.70
CA GLY A 216 -9.98 -1.32 9.73
C GLY A 216 -8.60 -1.02 9.12
N ASP A 217 -8.58 -0.19 8.10
CA ASP A 217 -7.39 0.36 7.45
C ASP A 217 -7.55 1.85 7.15
N ALA A 218 -6.45 2.49 6.80
CA ALA A 218 -6.44 3.88 6.38
C ALA A 218 -5.43 4.11 5.24
N GLY A 219 -5.77 4.99 4.31
CA GLY A 219 -4.85 5.50 3.31
C GLY A 219 -4.21 6.80 3.76
N PHE A 220 -2.94 6.98 3.42
CA PHE A 220 -2.15 8.16 3.80
C PHE A 220 -1.43 8.77 2.61
N LEU A 221 -1.26 10.09 2.68
CA LEU A 221 -0.27 10.83 1.91
C LEU A 221 0.96 11.05 2.77
N VAL A 222 2.11 10.57 2.29
CA VAL A 222 3.42 10.72 2.96
C VAL A 222 4.30 11.63 2.10
N MET A 223 5.04 12.52 2.72
CA MET A 223 5.88 13.51 2.06
C MET A 223 7.25 13.58 2.73
N MET A 224 8.28 13.88 1.95
CA MET A 224 9.59 14.25 2.48
C MET A 224 9.49 15.54 3.29
N ASN A 225 10.05 15.54 4.50
CA ASN A 225 9.99 16.69 5.41
C ASN A 225 10.66 17.94 4.82
N GLU A 226 11.64 17.76 3.96
CA GLU A 226 12.30 18.84 3.24
C GLU A 226 11.32 19.70 2.44
N ILE A 227 10.29 19.09 1.84
CA ILE A 227 9.24 19.86 1.13
C ILE A 227 8.47 20.75 2.11
N ILE A 228 8.13 20.19 3.29
CA ILE A 228 7.36 20.91 4.31
C ILE A 228 8.17 22.10 4.86
N VAL A 229 9.48 21.90 5.04
CA VAL A 229 10.38 22.94 5.57
C VAL A 229 10.68 24.00 4.52
N ASP A 230 10.96 23.61 3.30
CA ASP A 230 11.33 24.53 2.22
C ASP A 230 10.10 25.30 1.67
N ARG A 231 8.90 24.71 1.80
CA ARG A 231 7.66 25.22 1.22
C ARG A 231 6.46 25.06 2.18
N PRO A 232 6.49 25.75 3.32
CA PRO A 232 5.43 25.70 4.34
C PRO A 232 4.07 26.20 3.82
#